data_e1b58bec89813570fd18a46728721170
#
_entry.id   e1b58bec89813570fd18a46728721170
#
_cell.length_a   1.000
_cell.length_b   1.000
_cell.length_c   1.000
_cell.angle_alpha   90.00
_cell.angle_beta   90.00
_cell.angle_gamma   90.00
#
_symmetry.space_group_name_H-M   'P 1'
#
loop_
_entity.id
_entity.type
_entity.pdbx_description
1 polymer ?
#
loop_
_entity_poly.entity_id
_entity_poly.type
_entity_poly.pdbx_seq_one_letter_code
_entity_poly.pdbx_strand_id
1 'polypeptide(L)'
;MTRSTNLSHTSALILGTIGAGYRYGFDIMAATGLPSGTVYPALRRLERDGLIKSEWEQDKDAHAAQRPARKNYTLSRSGRTTLDGAIERYPLLRQLVLAARD
;
A
#
# COMPACT_ATOMS: atom_id res chain seq x y z
N MET A 1 22.75 9.58 9.52
CA MET A 1 22.74 8.13 9.38
C MET A 1 21.49 7.67 8.66
N THR A 2 21.69 6.85 7.70
CA THR A 2 20.56 6.33 6.95
C THR A 2 19.88 5.22 7.73
N ARG A 3 18.63 5.40 7.99
CA ARG A 3 17.87 4.36 8.63
C ARG A 3 17.73 3.18 7.68
N SER A 4 17.99 2.01 8.18
CA SER A 4 17.72 0.81 7.42
C SER A 4 16.22 0.69 7.20
N THR A 5 15.83 0.57 5.95
CA THR A 5 14.42 0.44 5.60
C THR A 5 14.10 -1.02 5.29
N ASN A 6 14.51 -1.90 6.17
CA ASN A 6 14.21 -3.31 6.00
C ASN A 6 12.75 -3.55 6.30
N LEU A 7 11.94 -3.46 5.26
CA LEU A 7 10.53 -3.77 5.38
C LEU A 7 10.35 -5.28 5.59
N SER A 8 9.38 -5.64 6.42
CA SER A 8 8.95 -7.03 6.46
C SER A 8 8.36 -7.39 5.10
N HIS A 9 8.29 -8.68 4.80
CA HIS A 9 7.65 -9.13 3.56
C HIS A 9 6.21 -8.64 3.47
N THR A 10 5.50 -8.66 4.59
CA THR A 10 4.12 -8.19 4.64
C THR A 10 4.01 -6.71 4.28
N SER A 11 4.86 -5.88 4.89
CA SER A 11 4.86 -4.44 4.59
C SER A 11 5.29 -4.17 3.15
N ALA A 12 6.28 -4.91 2.65
CA ALA A 12 6.75 -4.77 1.28
C ALA A 12 5.65 -5.16 0.30
N LEU A 13 4.91 -6.22 0.59
CA LEU A 13 3.80 -6.65 -0.26
C LEU A 13 2.69 -5.60 -0.31
N ILE A 14 2.34 -5.02 0.84
CA ILE A 14 1.32 -3.98 0.89
C ILE A 14 1.79 -2.74 0.13
N LEU A 15 3.03 -2.33 0.35
CA LEU A 15 3.59 -1.17 -0.34
C LEU A 15 3.60 -1.40 -1.86
N GLY A 16 3.97 -2.62 -2.28
CA GLY A 16 3.97 -2.99 -3.68
C GLY A 16 2.58 -2.99 -4.30
N THR A 17 1.59 -3.42 -3.52
CA THR A 17 0.20 -3.45 -3.96
C THR A 17 -0.30 -2.03 -4.20
N ILE A 18 0.03 -1.10 -3.30
CA ILE A 18 -0.30 0.31 -3.49
C ILE A 18 0.41 0.85 -4.74
N GLY A 19 1.67 0.51 -4.92
CA GLY A 19 2.43 0.91 -6.10
C GLY A 19 1.86 0.37 -7.39
N ALA A 20 1.16 -0.75 -7.34
CA ALA A 20 0.50 -1.34 -8.50
C ALA A 20 -0.86 -0.71 -8.80
N GLY A 21 -1.32 0.23 -7.97
CA GLY A 21 -2.54 0.96 -8.23
C GLY A 21 -3.72 0.64 -7.35
N TYR A 22 -3.57 -0.30 -6.43
CA TYR A 22 -4.63 -0.60 -5.45
C TYR A 22 -4.56 0.46 -4.35
N ARG A 23 -5.63 1.21 -4.15
CA ARG A 23 -5.59 2.40 -3.32
C ARG A 23 -6.43 2.36 -2.05
N TYR A 24 -7.31 1.37 -1.94
CA TYR A 24 -8.20 1.28 -0.80
C TYR A 24 -7.87 0.04 0.02
N GLY A 25 -8.03 0.17 1.34
CA GLY A 25 -7.68 -0.93 2.24
C GLY A 25 -8.38 -2.23 1.88
N PHE A 26 -9.67 -2.15 1.52
CA PHE A 26 -10.42 -3.34 1.15
C PHE A 26 -9.83 -4.02 -0.10
N ASP A 27 -9.45 -3.21 -1.10
CA ASP A 27 -8.86 -3.75 -2.32
C ASP A 27 -7.48 -4.34 -2.08
N ILE A 28 -6.73 -3.72 -1.17
CA ILE A 28 -5.42 -4.24 -0.77
C ILE A 28 -5.58 -5.60 -0.09
N MET A 29 -6.58 -5.72 0.79
CA MET A 29 -6.87 -7.00 1.42
C MET A 29 -7.21 -8.08 0.38
N ALA A 30 -8.06 -7.73 -0.58
CA ALA A 30 -8.46 -8.67 -1.62
C ALA A 30 -7.27 -9.09 -2.48
N ALA A 31 -6.41 -8.14 -2.85
CA ALA A 31 -5.27 -8.42 -3.71
C ALA A 31 -4.19 -9.23 -2.99
N THR A 32 -4.00 -9.01 -1.69
CA THR A 32 -2.92 -9.67 -0.95
C THR A 32 -3.37 -10.93 -0.23
N GLY A 33 -4.66 -11.07 0.01
CA GLY A 33 -5.16 -12.16 0.84
C GLY A 33 -4.92 -11.95 2.33
N LEU A 34 -4.42 -10.78 2.73
CA LEU A 34 -4.12 -10.50 4.13
C LEU A 34 -5.36 -10.02 4.86
N PRO A 35 -5.52 -10.39 6.13
CA PRO A 35 -6.69 -9.95 6.91
C PRO A 35 -6.55 -8.49 7.35
N SER A 36 -7.69 -7.89 7.72
CA SER A 36 -7.73 -6.48 8.15
C SER A 36 -6.81 -6.21 9.34
N GLY A 37 -6.72 -7.16 10.26
CA GLY A 37 -5.84 -7.02 11.43
C GLY A 37 -4.36 -6.94 11.08
N THR A 38 -4.00 -7.29 9.87
CA THR A 38 -2.63 -7.17 9.37
C THR A 38 -2.49 -5.92 8.48
N VAL A 39 -3.46 -5.72 7.59
CA VAL A 39 -3.38 -4.65 6.59
C VAL A 39 -3.45 -3.26 7.23
N TYR A 40 -4.45 -3.00 8.07
CA TYR A 40 -4.62 -1.65 8.60
C TYR A 40 -3.51 -1.21 9.55
N PRO A 41 -3.00 -2.06 10.45
CA PRO A 41 -1.83 -1.67 11.24
C PRO A 41 -0.59 -1.40 10.36
N ALA A 42 -0.40 -2.17 9.29
CA ALA A 42 0.71 -1.95 8.38
C ALA A 42 0.57 -0.63 7.63
N LEU A 43 -0.64 -0.30 7.19
CA LEU A 43 -0.91 0.99 6.53
C LEU A 43 -0.59 2.15 7.46
N ARG A 44 -0.97 2.04 8.74
CA ARG A 44 -0.66 3.10 9.70
C ARG A 44 0.84 3.27 9.89
N ARG A 45 1.58 2.16 9.96
CA ARG A 45 3.04 2.23 10.10
C ARG A 45 3.69 2.84 8.85
N LEU A 46 3.26 2.43 7.68
CA LEU A 46 3.80 2.94 6.43
C LEU A 46 3.54 4.44 6.28
N GLU A 47 2.34 4.89 6.68
CA GLU A 47 2.00 6.30 6.64
C GLU A 47 2.82 7.09 7.66
N ARG A 48 2.95 6.56 8.89
CA ARG A 48 3.75 7.19 9.92
C ARG A 48 5.20 7.35 9.48
N ASP A 49 5.72 6.36 8.75
CA ASP A 49 7.10 6.38 8.29
C ASP A 49 7.28 7.20 7.01
N GLY A 50 6.21 7.81 6.52
CA GLY A 50 6.28 8.68 5.36
C GLY A 50 6.40 7.98 4.03
N LEU A 51 6.08 6.69 3.98
CA LEU A 51 6.20 5.90 2.74
C LEU A 51 4.93 5.93 1.91
N ILE A 52 3.80 6.20 2.54
CA ILE A 52 2.54 6.37 1.84
C ILE A 52 1.82 7.60 2.38
N LYS A 53 0.89 8.11 1.59
CA LYS A 53 0.01 9.20 1.96
C LYS A 53 -1.42 8.70 1.90
N SER A 54 -2.29 9.28 2.72
CA SER A 54 -3.69 8.93 2.67
C SER A 54 -4.53 10.18 2.51
N GLU A 55 -5.66 10.01 1.88
CA GLU A 55 -6.65 11.05 1.63
C GLU A 55 -8.02 10.45 1.74
N TRP A 56 -8.92 11.15 2.41
CA TRP A 56 -10.32 10.72 2.43
C TRP A 56 -10.98 11.02 1.10
N GLU A 57 -11.78 10.09 0.62
CA GLU A 57 -12.64 10.30 -0.52
C GLU A 57 -13.60 11.44 -0.21
N GLN A 58 -13.96 12.22 -1.21
CA GLN A 58 -14.94 13.29 -1.00
C GLN A 58 -16.33 12.71 -0.74
N ASP A 59 -17.06 13.35 0.17
CA ASP A 59 -18.40 12.87 0.55
C ASP A 59 -19.32 12.74 -0.65
N LYS A 60 -19.26 13.69 -1.59
CA LYS A 60 -20.13 13.64 -2.77
C LYS A 60 -19.88 12.38 -3.60
N ASP A 61 -18.62 11.94 -3.69
CA ASP A 61 -18.28 10.75 -4.47
C ASP A 61 -18.75 9.49 -3.76
N ALA A 62 -18.58 9.44 -2.44
CA ALA A 62 -19.04 8.33 -1.63
C ALA A 62 -20.56 8.24 -1.67
N HIS A 63 -21.21 9.39 -1.57
CA HIS A 63 -22.67 9.45 -1.61
C HIS A 63 -23.21 8.95 -2.95
N ALA A 64 -22.59 9.37 -4.05
CA ALA A 64 -22.98 8.92 -5.39
C ALA A 64 -22.81 7.41 -5.53
N ALA A 65 -21.81 6.85 -4.87
CA ALA A 65 -21.56 5.40 -4.89
C ALA A 65 -22.37 4.65 -3.83
N GLN A 66 -23.16 5.37 -3.03
CA GLN A 66 -24.03 4.79 -2.00
C GLN A 66 -23.24 3.99 -0.96
N ARG A 67 -22.14 4.54 -0.49
CA ARG A 67 -21.30 3.92 0.54
C ARG A 67 -20.58 4.98 1.35
N PRO A 68 -20.06 4.63 2.54
CA PRO A 68 -19.26 5.57 3.32
C PRO A 68 -17.98 5.96 2.57
N ALA A 69 -17.47 7.15 2.86
CA ALA A 69 -16.21 7.62 2.29
C ALA A 69 -15.07 6.69 2.70
N ARG A 70 -14.13 6.49 1.79
CA ARG A 70 -12.99 5.60 1.99
C ARG A 70 -11.71 6.40 2.02
N LYS A 71 -10.69 5.86 2.71
CA LYS A 71 -9.33 6.39 2.63
C LYS A 71 -8.63 5.85 1.41
N ASN A 72 -8.00 6.74 0.69
CA ASN A 72 -7.25 6.43 -0.52
C ASN A 72 -5.76 6.52 -0.18
N TYR A 73 -4.98 5.50 -0.51
CA TYR A 73 -3.56 5.43 -0.20
C TYR A 73 -2.73 5.52 -1.49
N THR A 74 -1.67 6.30 -1.45
CA THR A 74 -0.74 6.43 -2.58
C THR A 74 0.68 6.43 -2.05
N LEU A 75 1.64 6.05 -2.90
CA LEU A 75 3.04 6.09 -2.52
C LEU A 75 3.53 7.52 -2.45
N SER A 76 4.34 7.81 -1.44
CA SER A 76 5.15 9.02 -1.44
C SER A 76 6.39 8.78 -2.30
N ARG A 77 7.19 9.82 -2.50
CA ARG A 77 8.48 9.66 -3.18
C ARG A 77 9.36 8.66 -2.43
N SER A 78 9.43 8.80 -1.11
CA SER A 78 10.18 7.87 -0.26
C SER A 78 9.65 6.46 -0.37
N GLY A 79 8.33 6.31 -0.46
CA GLY A 79 7.71 5.00 -0.63
C GLY A 79 8.11 4.36 -1.94
N ARG A 80 8.15 5.13 -3.01
CA ARG A 80 8.58 4.62 -4.31
C ARG A 80 10.02 4.14 -4.25
N THR A 81 10.91 4.93 -3.69
CA THR A 81 12.32 4.56 -3.57
C THR A 81 12.48 3.31 -2.71
N THR A 82 11.77 3.25 -1.60
CA THR A 82 11.83 2.10 -0.70
C THR A 82 11.29 0.84 -1.38
N LEU A 83 10.20 0.97 -2.13
CA LEU A 83 9.64 -0.15 -2.87
C LEU A 83 10.61 -0.67 -3.92
N ASP A 84 11.24 0.23 -4.67
CA ASP A 84 12.20 -0.18 -5.70
C ASP A 84 13.34 -0.98 -5.09
N GLY A 85 13.83 -0.56 -3.92
CA GLY A 85 14.86 -1.31 -3.20
C GLY A 85 14.38 -2.67 -2.72
N ALA A 86 13.13 -2.75 -2.28
CA ALA A 86 12.56 -4.01 -1.83
C ALA A 86 12.37 -4.99 -3.00
N ILE A 87 11.97 -4.47 -4.15
CA ILE A 87 11.80 -5.29 -5.35
C ILE A 87 13.13 -5.92 -5.76
N GLU A 88 14.22 -5.16 -5.67
CA GLU A 88 15.55 -5.70 -5.96
C GLU A 88 15.94 -6.79 -4.97
N ARG A 89 15.61 -6.59 -3.69
CA ARG A 89 15.98 -7.53 -2.64
C ARG A 89 15.13 -8.80 -2.67
N TYR A 90 13.89 -8.69 -3.12
CA TYR A 90 12.93 -9.80 -3.10
C TYR A 90 12.38 -10.04 -4.51
N PRO A 91 13.07 -10.86 -5.33
CA PRO A 91 12.62 -11.09 -6.70
C PRO A 91 11.18 -11.60 -6.81
N LEU A 92 10.74 -12.40 -5.85
CA LEU A 92 9.37 -12.91 -5.85
C LEU A 92 8.36 -11.77 -5.68
N LEU A 93 8.70 -10.76 -4.88
CA LEU A 93 7.86 -9.58 -4.71
C LEU A 93 7.65 -8.87 -6.06
N ARG A 94 8.68 -8.77 -6.86
CA ARG A 94 8.58 -8.16 -8.18
C ARG A 94 7.54 -8.87 -9.04
N GLN A 95 7.56 -10.20 -9.04
CA GLN A 95 6.60 -10.98 -9.80
C GLN A 95 5.17 -10.75 -9.30
N LEU A 96 4.99 -10.71 -7.98
CA LEU A 96 3.68 -10.49 -7.39
C LEU A 96 3.14 -9.11 -7.72
N VAL A 97 3.99 -8.08 -7.66
CA VAL A 97 3.59 -6.72 -7.98
C VAL A 97 3.21 -6.59 -9.46
N LEU A 98 3.98 -7.19 -10.35
CA LEU A 98 3.69 -7.15 -11.77
C LEU A 98 2.38 -7.90 -12.07
N ALA A 99 2.16 -9.03 -11.43
CA ALA A 99 0.92 -9.78 -11.60
C ALA A 99 -0.29 -8.98 -11.11
N ALA A 100 -0.14 -8.24 -10.03
CA ALA A 100 -1.23 -7.43 -9.48
C ALA A 100 -1.61 -6.27 -10.41
N ARG A 101 -0.68 -5.82 -11.26
CA ARG A 101 -0.94 -4.71 -12.18
C ARG A 101 -1.74 -5.14 -13.40
N ASP A 102 -1.74 -6.41 -13.70
CA ASP A 102 -2.50 -6.95 -14.82
C ASP A 102 -3.94 -7.21 -14.42
#